data_2fb04d497d45813b4fd5a1a4a9004f1d
#
_entry.id   2fb04d497d45813b4fd5a1a4a9004f1d
#
_cell.length_a   1.000
_cell.length_b   1.000
_cell.length_c   1.000
_cell.angle_alpha   90.00
_cell.angle_beta   90.00
_cell.angle_gamma   90.00
#
_symmetry.space_group_name_H-M   'P 1'
#
loop_
_entity.id
_entity.type
_entity.pdbx_description
1 polymer ?
#
loop_
_entity_poly.entity_id
_entity_poly.type
_entity_poly.pdbx_seq_one_letter_code
_entity_poly.pdbx_strand_id
1 'polypeptide(L)'
;QILGYTVNPVTGQRTSTEPVPMVFPTAQPIPAKKTEKIVMGINLDARAPNAAGDQAATPPVPATPRTTYGTSINVYDSQGVATPLNVYFEKNGSNTWDIYDKLDDKTATPPVVARLVGKVQMDGNGNISGMTQRKPGSPLDANGSPTQFQTWFKGADGKMKQADVTGTWAYTFATPATTPPTVTSATLTLGTPGTATDAPTTFAFDLNLSIDPSKANPNSPPTPFDVSLNLKGLTQFGTKFAVSELTQDGYASGELTGINI
;
A
#
# COMPACT_ATOMS: atom_id res chain seq x y z
N GLN A 1 -29.71 21.89 -30.06
CA GLN A 1 -28.40 22.49 -29.78
C GLN A 1 -28.38 22.93 -28.32
N ILE A 2 -27.44 22.39 -27.53
CA ILE A 2 -27.31 22.75 -26.12
C ILE A 2 -26.41 23.98 -26.04
N LEU A 3 -26.85 24.99 -25.29
CA LEU A 3 -26.10 26.21 -25.02
C LEU A 3 -25.60 26.18 -23.58
N GLY A 4 -24.38 26.63 -23.36
CA GLY A 4 -23.76 26.73 -22.05
C GLY A 4 -22.87 27.96 -21.94
N TYR A 5 -22.38 28.23 -20.75
CA TYR A 5 -21.44 29.31 -20.50
C TYR A 5 -20.03 28.77 -20.30
N THR A 6 -19.07 29.46 -20.89
CA THR A 6 -17.67 29.15 -20.61
C THR A 6 -17.32 29.51 -19.17
N VAL A 7 -16.55 28.63 -18.51
CA VAL A 7 -16.06 28.83 -17.15
C VAL A 7 -14.54 28.72 -17.11
N ASN A 8 -13.92 29.45 -16.21
CA ASN A 8 -12.51 29.28 -15.93
C ASN A 8 -12.27 27.92 -15.27
N PRO A 9 -11.45 27.02 -15.85
CA PRO A 9 -11.27 25.67 -15.32
C PRO A 9 -10.61 25.62 -13.94
N VAL A 10 -9.95 26.69 -13.51
CA VAL A 10 -9.26 26.77 -12.22
C VAL A 10 -10.16 27.33 -11.12
N THR A 11 -10.95 28.38 -11.44
CA THR A 11 -11.77 29.11 -10.47
C THR A 11 -13.23 28.72 -10.48
N GLY A 12 -13.69 28.01 -11.53
CA GLY A 12 -15.10 27.66 -11.74
C GLY A 12 -16.00 28.87 -12.07
N GLN A 13 -15.43 30.08 -12.18
CA GLN A 13 -16.19 31.28 -12.47
C GLN A 13 -16.55 31.39 -13.95
N ARG A 14 -17.74 31.94 -14.23
CA ARG A 14 -18.22 32.22 -15.56
C ARG A 14 -17.31 33.24 -16.25
N THR A 15 -16.83 32.93 -17.46
CA THR A 15 -15.99 33.82 -18.27
C THR A 15 -16.73 34.50 -19.41
N SER A 16 -17.98 34.06 -19.72
CA SER A 16 -18.81 34.65 -20.76
C SER A 16 -20.19 35.06 -20.21
N THR A 17 -20.70 36.17 -20.66
CA THR A 17 -22.07 36.65 -20.35
C THR A 17 -23.11 36.07 -21.31
N GLU A 18 -22.70 35.63 -22.49
CA GLU A 18 -23.58 35.02 -23.49
C GLU A 18 -23.38 33.49 -23.56
N PRO A 19 -24.50 32.73 -23.73
CA PRO A 19 -24.39 31.30 -23.91
C PRO A 19 -23.82 30.97 -25.28
N VAL A 20 -22.87 30.02 -25.35
CA VAL A 20 -22.29 29.50 -26.59
C VAL A 20 -22.74 28.08 -26.83
N PRO A 21 -22.80 27.61 -28.11
CA PRO A 21 -23.07 26.21 -28.39
C PRO A 21 -22.05 25.30 -27.74
N MET A 22 -22.54 24.33 -26.95
CA MET A 22 -21.67 23.33 -26.33
C MET A 22 -21.39 22.23 -27.33
N VAL A 23 -20.14 21.95 -27.60
CA VAL A 23 -19.68 20.82 -28.38
C VAL A 23 -19.17 19.75 -27.44
N PHE A 24 -19.85 18.61 -27.42
CA PHE A 24 -19.37 17.46 -26.66
C PHE A 24 -18.62 16.55 -27.64
N PRO A 25 -17.33 16.27 -27.39
CA PRO A 25 -16.57 15.35 -28.24
C PRO A 25 -17.02 13.91 -27.96
N THR A 26 -18.11 13.48 -28.60
CA THR A 26 -18.75 12.16 -28.42
C THR A 26 -17.95 10.98 -28.96
N ALA A 27 -16.81 11.21 -29.60
CA ALA A 27 -15.99 10.15 -30.18
C ALA A 27 -14.52 10.22 -29.71
N GLN A 28 -14.20 11.08 -28.74
CA GLN A 28 -12.85 11.09 -28.18
C GLN A 28 -12.75 10.12 -27.01
N PRO A 29 -11.79 9.19 -27.02
CA PRO A 29 -11.56 8.33 -25.87
C PRO A 29 -11.11 9.17 -24.69
N ILE A 30 -11.64 8.87 -23.51
CA ILE A 30 -11.14 9.37 -22.24
C ILE A 30 -9.86 8.57 -21.95
N PRO A 31 -8.67 9.20 -21.94
CA PRO A 31 -7.43 8.47 -21.69
C PRO A 31 -7.46 7.81 -20.32
N ALA A 32 -6.82 6.67 -20.20
CA ALA A 32 -6.61 6.02 -18.90
C ALA A 32 -5.82 6.91 -17.95
N LYS A 33 -6.09 6.77 -16.66
CA LYS A 33 -5.32 7.43 -15.61
C LYS A 33 -4.66 6.37 -14.72
N LYS A 34 -3.34 6.43 -14.63
CA LYS A 34 -2.57 5.61 -13.71
C LYS A 34 -2.97 5.91 -12.26
N THR A 35 -3.11 4.87 -11.43
CA THR A 35 -3.30 5.04 -9.99
C THR A 35 -2.02 5.59 -9.36
N GLU A 36 -2.14 6.68 -8.64
CA GLU A 36 -1.05 7.28 -7.88
C GLU A 36 -1.31 7.24 -6.37
N LYS A 37 -2.58 7.27 -5.97
CA LYS A 37 -2.98 7.33 -4.57
C LYS A 37 -4.14 6.37 -4.26
N ILE A 38 -4.01 5.70 -3.11
CA ILE A 38 -5.06 4.91 -2.48
C ILE A 38 -5.35 5.51 -1.11
N VAL A 39 -6.63 5.64 -0.78
CA VAL A 39 -7.08 6.01 0.57
C VAL A 39 -7.73 4.80 1.22
N MET A 40 -7.32 4.49 2.45
CA MET A 40 -7.76 3.32 3.17
C MET A 40 -8.23 3.72 4.58
N GLY A 41 -9.47 3.40 4.91
CA GLY A 41 -10.03 3.45 6.25
C GLY A 41 -10.26 2.03 6.74
N ILE A 42 -9.51 1.61 7.76
CA ILE A 42 -9.56 0.24 8.29
C ILE A 42 -9.51 0.29 9.82
N ASN A 43 -10.34 -0.52 10.45
CA ASN A 43 -10.19 -0.84 11.87
C ASN A 43 -9.48 -2.19 12.02
N LEU A 44 -8.35 -2.20 12.71
CA LEU A 44 -7.64 -3.40 13.16
C LEU A 44 -8.20 -3.83 14.51
N ASP A 45 -8.46 -5.12 14.71
CA ASP A 45 -9.00 -5.62 15.98
C ASP A 45 -7.92 -5.59 17.08
N ALA A 46 -8.09 -4.69 18.06
CA ALA A 46 -7.17 -4.58 19.19
C ALA A 46 -7.04 -5.90 19.98
N ARG A 47 -8.10 -6.73 19.98
CA ARG A 47 -8.16 -8.01 20.71
C ARG A 47 -7.50 -9.16 19.93
N ALA A 48 -7.12 -8.95 18.66
CA ALA A 48 -6.48 -9.99 17.88
C ALA A 48 -5.25 -10.54 18.61
N PRO A 49 -5.03 -11.85 18.63
CA PRO A 49 -3.79 -12.42 19.15
C PRO A 49 -2.61 -12.04 18.25
N ASN A 50 -1.39 -12.18 18.78
CA ASN A 50 -0.20 -12.12 17.92
C ASN A 50 -0.28 -13.21 16.87
N ALA A 51 0.13 -12.88 15.64
CA ALA A 51 0.01 -13.79 14.51
C ALA A 51 0.81 -15.08 14.67
N ALA A 52 1.95 -15.03 15.37
CA ALA A 52 2.72 -16.24 15.70
C ALA A 52 1.98 -17.21 16.62
N GLY A 53 0.89 -16.77 17.27
CA GLY A 53 0.24 -17.52 18.32
C GLY A 53 1.07 -17.61 19.59
N ASP A 54 0.66 -18.48 20.50
CA ASP A 54 1.39 -18.82 21.73
C ASP A 54 1.20 -20.29 22.07
N GLN A 55 2.16 -21.12 21.74
CA GLN A 55 2.11 -22.56 21.99
C GLN A 55 2.37 -22.92 23.47
N ALA A 56 2.89 -21.96 24.26
CA ALA A 56 3.13 -22.15 25.69
C ALA A 56 1.91 -21.78 26.56
N ALA A 57 0.93 -21.09 25.98
CA ALA A 57 -0.31 -20.75 26.68
C ALA A 57 -1.16 -22.01 26.98
N THR A 58 -2.03 -21.92 28.00
CA THR A 58 -2.95 -23.02 28.35
C THR A 58 -4.39 -22.46 28.35
N PRO A 59 -5.23 -22.82 27.34
CA PRO A 59 -4.91 -23.66 26.17
C PRO A 59 -3.98 -22.96 25.18
N PRO A 60 -3.25 -23.71 24.33
CA PRO A 60 -2.39 -23.14 23.31
C PRO A 60 -3.16 -22.23 22.34
N VAL A 61 -2.56 -21.07 21.99
CA VAL A 61 -3.12 -20.14 21.00
C VAL A 61 -2.48 -20.45 19.64
N PRO A 62 -3.28 -20.88 18.62
CA PRO A 62 -2.74 -21.19 17.31
C PRO A 62 -2.27 -19.92 16.58
N ALA A 63 -1.35 -20.10 15.61
CA ALA A 63 -0.94 -19.00 14.72
C ALA A 63 -2.15 -18.52 13.90
N THR A 64 -2.23 -17.20 13.71
CA THR A 64 -3.26 -16.56 12.87
C THR A 64 -2.78 -16.52 11.42
N PRO A 65 -3.51 -17.09 10.45
CA PRO A 65 -3.15 -16.98 9.05
C PRO A 65 -3.08 -15.53 8.60
N ARG A 66 -2.06 -15.16 7.82
CA ARG A 66 -1.86 -13.78 7.30
C ARG A 66 -3.04 -13.28 6.46
N THR A 67 -3.80 -14.19 5.84
CA THR A 67 -5.04 -13.87 5.10
C THR A 67 -6.20 -13.38 5.95
N THR A 68 -6.13 -13.52 7.28
CA THR A 68 -7.23 -13.21 8.20
C THR A 68 -7.65 -11.74 8.15
N TYR A 69 -6.67 -10.85 8.03
CA TYR A 69 -6.89 -9.41 8.01
C TYR A 69 -6.38 -8.84 6.68
N GLY A 70 -7.16 -9.04 5.62
CA GLY A 70 -6.77 -8.62 4.28
C GLY A 70 -7.87 -7.89 3.54
N THR A 71 -7.45 -7.08 2.55
CA THR A 71 -8.32 -6.40 1.60
C THR A 71 -7.65 -6.34 0.23
N SER A 72 -8.43 -6.05 -0.82
CA SER A 72 -7.94 -5.97 -2.19
C SER A 72 -8.60 -4.81 -2.93
N ILE A 73 -7.82 -4.13 -3.77
CA ILE A 73 -8.30 -3.07 -4.67
C ILE A 73 -7.59 -3.19 -6.02
N ASN A 74 -8.29 -2.88 -7.12
CA ASN A 74 -7.64 -2.77 -8.41
C ASN A 74 -6.96 -1.42 -8.54
N VAL A 75 -5.69 -1.43 -8.97
CA VAL A 75 -4.93 -0.26 -9.39
C VAL A 75 -4.69 -0.33 -10.90
N TYR A 76 -4.56 0.82 -11.54
CA TYR A 76 -4.46 0.93 -12.99
C TYR A 76 -3.08 1.44 -13.39
N ASP A 77 -2.50 0.83 -14.42
CA ASP A 77 -1.29 1.33 -15.06
C ASP A 77 -1.59 2.51 -16.01
N SER A 78 -0.57 3.03 -16.68
CA SER A 78 -0.71 4.15 -17.62
C SER A 78 -1.53 3.81 -18.87
N GLN A 79 -1.76 2.52 -19.15
CA GLN A 79 -2.60 2.03 -20.24
C GLN A 79 -4.02 1.72 -19.79
N GLY A 80 -4.31 1.83 -18.48
CA GLY A 80 -5.61 1.52 -17.89
C GLY A 80 -5.85 0.04 -17.65
N VAL A 81 -4.79 -0.77 -17.66
CA VAL A 81 -4.90 -2.18 -17.31
C VAL A 81 -4.93 -2.33 -15.79
N ALA A 82 -5.97 -3.00 -15.29
CA ALA A 82 -6.16 -3.22 -13.88
C ALA A 82 -5.23 -4.31 -13.35
N THR A 83 -4.54 -4.02 -12.24
CA THR A 83 -3.74 -4.98 -11.47
C THR A 83 -4.31 -5.06 -10.06
N PRO A 84 -4.68 -6.24 -9.55
CA PRO A 84 -5.14 -6.38 -8.18
C PRO A 84 -3.99 -6.14 -7.19
N LEU A 85 -4.19 -5.22 -6.27
CA LEU A 85 -3.33 -4.98 -5.13
C LEU A 85 -3.99 -5.55 -3.90
N ASN A 86 -3.33 -6.49 -3.25
CA ASN A 86 -3.75 -7.04 -1.98
C ASN A 86 -2.95 -6.39 -0.85
N VAL A 87 -3.59 -6.15 0.28
CA VAL A 87 -2.94 -5.65 1.49
C VAL A 87 -3.37 -6.50 2.67
N TYR A 88 -2.41 -7.01 3.41
CA TYR A 88 -2.63 -7.89 4.57
C TYR A 88 -1.99 -7.30 5.81
N PHE A 89 -2.66 -7.41 6.94
CA PHE A 89 -2.20 -6.94 8.23
C PHE A 89 -1.98 -8.13 9.16
N GLU A 90 -0.82 -8.16 9.79
CA GLU A 90 -0.42 -9.23 10.71
C GLU A 90 0.00 -8.61 12.04
N LYS A 91 -0.68 -8.98 13.13
CA LYS A 91 -0.35 -8.44 14.45
C LYS A 91 0.97 -9.03 14.95
N ASN A 92 1.95 -8.17 15.18
CA ASN A 92 3.28 -8.53 15.62
C ASN A 92 3.65 -7.76 16.90
N GLY A 93 2.95 -8.03 17.98
CA GLY A 93 3.10 -7.34 19.27
C GLY A 93 1.81 -6.68 19.74
N SER A 94 1.83 -6.03 20.91
CA SER A 94 0.62 -5.50 21.55
C SER A 94 -0.09 -4.44 20.71
N ASN A 95 0.67 -3.54 20.08
CA ASN A 95 0.14 -2.43 19.28
C ASN A 95 0.91 -2.27 17.96
N THR A 96 1.52 -3.33 17.46
CA THR A 96 2.32 -3.29 16.23
C THR A 96 1.72 -4.23 15.19
N TRP A 97 1.61 -3.75 13.96
CA TRP A 97 1.12 -4.51 12.84
C TRP A 97 2.11 -4.44 11.68
N ASP A 98 2.40 -5.60 11.12
CA ASP A 98 3.15 -5.75 9.90
C ASP A 98 2.20 -5.69 8.70
N ILE A 99 2.61 -5.03 7.62
CA ILE A 99 1.82 -4.86 6.41
C ILE A 99 2.51 -5.59 5.26
N TYR A 100 1.75 -6.46 4.59
CA TYR A 100 2.22 -7.26 3.45
C TYR A 100 1.37 -6.97 2.22
N ASP A 101 1.96 -7.02 1.04
CA ASP A 101 1.26 -6.90 -0.25
C ASP A 101 1.32 -8.19 -1.08
N LYS A 102 2.04 -9.20 -0.60
CA LYS A 102 2.09 -10.54 -1.18
C LYS A 102 2.10 -11.58 -0.08
N LEU A 103 1.45 -12.70 -0.34
CA LEU A 103 1.50 -13.89 0.52
C LEU A 103 2.55 -14.88 -0.01
N ASP A 104 2.95 -15.81 0.87
CA ASP A 104 3.73 -16.97 0.45
C ASP A 104 2.90 -17.84 -0.50
N ASP A 105 3.49 -18.19 -1.65
CA ASP A 105 2.95 -19.19 -2.55
C ASP A 105 4.07 -20.18 -2.93
N LYS A 106 4.10 -21.28 -2.22
CA LYS A 106 5.08 -22.37 -2.42
C LYS A 106 4.79 -23.18 -3.66
N THR A 107 3.61 -23.03 -4.28
CA THR A 107 3.21 -23.76 -5.49
C THR A 107 3.55 -23.01 -6.76
N ALA A 108 3.80 -21.69 -6.66
CA ALA A 108 4.26 -20.89 -7.79
C ALA A 108 5.67 -21.34 -8.26
N THR A 109 5.95 -21.13 -9.54
CA THR A 109 7.26 -21.41 -10.11
C THR A 109 7.83 -20.14 -10.77
N PRO A 110 8.84 -19.48 -10.17
CA PRO A 110 9.46 -19.79 -8.87
C PRO A 110 8.50 -19.50 -7.69
N PRO A 111 8.72 -20.11 -6.51
CA PRO A 111 7.92 -19.82 -5.32
C PRO A 111 7.90 -18.32 -4.98
N VAL A 112 6.75 -17.83 -4.57
CA VAL A 112 6.58 -16.45 -4.12
C VAL A 112 6.73 -16.39 -2.60
N VAL A 113 7.54 -15.46 -2.12
CA VAL A 113 7.71 -15.20 -0.69
C VAL A 113 6.86 -13.98 -0.30
N ALA A 114 6.23 -14.03 0.86
CA ALA A 114 5.49 -12.90 1.39
C ALA A 114 6.36 -11.65 1.47
N ARG A 115 5.83 -10.53 1.00
CA ARG A 115 6.57 -9.27 0.96
C ARG A 115 6.07 -8.33 2.04
N LEU A 116 6.91 -8.10 3.06
CA LEU A 116 6.70 -7.06 4.05
C LEU A 116 6.97 -5.69 3.41
N VAL A 117 5.98 -4.82 3.39
CA VAL A 117 6.08 -3.47 2.80
C VAL A 117 6.15 -2.38 3.84
N GLY A 118 5.66 -2.64 5.04
CA GLY A 118 5.70 -1.68 6.13
C GLY A 118 5.31 -2.27 7.47
N LYS A 119 5.48 -1.44 8.51
CA LYS A 119 5.02 -1.70 9.87
C LYS A 119 4.34 -0.44 10.41
N VAL A 120 3.30 -0.60 11.19
CA VAL A 120 2.65 0.51 11.90
C VAL A 120 2.63 0.23 13.39
N GLN A 121 2.86 1.27 14.17
CA GLN A 121 2.73 1.28 15.62
C GLN A 121 1.48 2.09 15.98
N MET A 122 0.61 1.53 16.81
CA MET A 122 -0.57 2.20 17.31
C MET A 122 -0.33 2.75 18.71
N ASP A 123 -0.98 3.85 19.07
CA ASP A 123 -0.98 4.40 20.43
C ASP A 123 -2.08 3.78 21.30
N GLY A 124 -2.13 4.17 22.57
CA GLY A 124 -3.16 3.72 23.52
C GLY A 124 -4.58 4.16 23.18
N ASN A 125 -4.75 5.12 22.27
CA ASN A 125 -6.04 5.61 21.78
C ASN A 125 -6.47 4.94 20.46
N GLY A 126 -5.66 4.01 19.96
CA GLY A 126 -5.95 3.30 18.72
C GLY A 126 -5.64 4.07 17.44
N ASN A 127 -4.80 5.10 17.51
CA ASN A 127 -4.32 5.86 16.35
C ASN A 127 -2.88 5.47 16.00
N ILE A 128 -2.47 5.72 14.75
CA ILE A 128 -1.08 5.50 14.34
C ILE A 128 -0.17 6.48 15.10
N SER A 129 0.81 5.96 15.80
CA SER A 129 1.87 6.71 16.49
C SER A 129 3.24 6.60 15.82
N GLY A 130 3.40 5.63 14.93
CA GLY A 130 4.62 5.43 14.18
C GLY A 130 4.43 4.52 12.97
N MET A 131 5.36 4.62 12.04
CA MET A 131 5.37 3.83 10.82
C MET A 131 6.81 3.55 10.41
N THR A 132 7.05 2.38 9.84
CA THR A 132 8.31 2.05 9.17
C THR A 132 7.99 1.54 7.76
N GLN A 133 8.72 2.00 6.77
CA GLN A 133 8.59 1.56 5.40
C GLN A 133 9.95 1.49 4.70
N ARG A 134 9.99 0.85 3.54
CA ARG A 134 11.14 0.90 2.65
C ARG A 134 11.50 2.35 2.33
N LYS A 135 12.78 2.69 2.46
CA LYS A 135 13.29 4.00 2.03
C LYS A 135 13.32 4.08 0.50
N PRO A 136 12.78 5.14 -0.12
CA PRO A 136 12.92 5.34 -1.56
C PRO A 136 14.40 5.29 -1.98
N GLY A 137 14.69 4.59 -3.09
CA GLY A 137 16.06 4.40 -3.55
C GLY A 137 16.91 3.45 -2.70
N SER A 138 16.30 2.71 -1.76
CA SER A 138 17.00 1.70 -0.95
C SER A 138 17.79 0.72 -1.84
N PRO A 139 19.08 0.49 -1.54
CA PRO A 139 19.81 -0.61 -2.16
C PRO A 139 19.10 -1.94 -1.94
N LEU A 140 19.24 -2.83 -2.90
CA LEU A 140 18.73 -4.19 -2.80
C LEU A 140 19.87 -5.13 -2.44
N ASP A 141 19.57 -6.18 -1.70
CA ASP A 141 20.49 -7.29 -1.47
C ASP A 141 20.55 -8.23 -2.69
N ALA A 142 21.32 -9.30 -2.57
CA ALA A 142 21.49 -10.27 -3.65
C ALA A 142 20.19 -10.99 -4.07
N ASN A 143 19.15 -10.96 -3.23
CA ASN A 143 17.85 -11.56 -3.49
C ASN A 143 16.78 -10.52 -3.89
N GLY A 144 17.19 -9.26 -4.14
CA GLY A 144 16.33 -8.20 -4.59
C GLY A 144 15.48 -7.54 -3.48
N SER A 145 15.82 -7.76 -2.21
CA SER A 145 15.10 -7.18 -1.07
C SER A 145 15.74 -5.88 -0.60
N PRO A 146 14.94 -4.87 -0.20
CA PRO A 146 15.46 -3.58 0.25
C PRO A 146 16.22 -3.73 1.57
N THR A 147 17.35 -3.03 1.70
CA THR A 147 18.20 -3.06 2.91
C THR A 147 18.12 -1.80 3.75
N GLN A 148 17.49 -0.72 3.23
CA GLN A 148 17.30 0.51 3.96
C GLN A 148 15.82 0.82 4.10
N PHE A 149 15.45 1.21 5.32
CA PHE A 149 14.11 1.58 5.73
C PHE A 149 14.13 2.96 6.37
N GLN A 150 12.99 3.58 6.44
CA GLN A 150 12.78 4.82 7.18
C GLN A 150 11.66 4.60 8.18
N THR A 151 11.89 5.03 9.40
CA THR A 151 10.90 4.97 10.47
C THR A 151 10.51 6.37 10.92
N TRP A 152 9.23 6.54 11.23
CA TRP A 152 8.64 7.73 11.82
C TRP A 152 8.02 7.37 13.15
N PHE A 153 8.23 8.19 14.14
CA PHE A 153 7.72 7.96 15.49
C PHE A 153 7.55 9.29 16.22
N LYS A 154 6.69 9.30 17.23
CA LYS A 154 6.50 10.48 18.08
C LYS A 154 7.63 10.62 19.07
N GLY A 155 8.38 11.72 19.02
CA GLY A 155 9.43 12.04 19.97
C GLY A 155 8.91 12.43 21.35
N ALA A 156 9.80 12.50 22.34
CA ALA A 156 9.46 12.94 23.70
C ALA A 156 8.94 14.40 23.74
N ASP A 157 9.31 15.21 22.75
CA ASP A 157 8.84 16.59 22.55
C ASP A 157 7.45 16.68 21.90
N GLY A 158 6.81 15.53 21.64
CA GLY A 158 5.50 15.43 21.00
C GLY A 158 5.51 15.61 19.49
N LYS A 159 6.64 15.92 18.87
CA LYS A 159 6.79 16.08 17.42
C LYS A 159 7.03 14.72 16.74
N MET A 160 6.63 14.62 15.47
CA MET A 160 7.03 13.49 14.65
C MET A 160 8.51 13.59 14.31
N LYS A 161 9.23 12.51 14.52
CA LYS A 161 10.64 12.32 14.19
C LYS A 161 10.74 11.29 13.08
N GLN A 162 11.84 11.35 12.35
CA GLN A 162 12.22 10.34 11.37
C GLN A 162 13.65 9.88 11.60
N ALA A 163 13.93 8.62 11.30
CA ALA A 163 15.26 8.04 11.32
C ALA A 163 15.41 6.97 10.26
N ASP A 164 16.60 6.82 9.72
CA ASP A 164 16.92 5.71 8.84
C ASP A 164 17.22 4.45 9.67
N VAL A 165 16.81 3.31 9.13
CA VAL A 165 16.99 1.99 9.76
C VAL A 165 17.55 1.03 8.72
N THR A 166 18.57 0.27 9.08
CA THR A 166 19.07 -0.82 8.24
C THR A 166 18.26 -2.07 8.49
N GLY A 167 17.82 -2.73 7.41
CA GLY A 167 17.16 -4.03 7.45
C GLY A 167 18.13 -5.16 7.07
N THR A 168 18.06 -6.25 7.81
CA THR A 168 18.78 -7.48 7.51
C THR A 168 17.78 -8.58 7.21
N TRP A 169 17.94 -9.26 6.07
CA TRP A 169 17.08 -10.35 5.66
C TRP A 169 17.72 -11.71 5.95
N ALA A 170 16.97 -12.58 6.58
CA ALA A 170 17.30 -14.00 6.72
C ALA A 170 16.44 -14.80 5.75
N TYR A 171 17.09 -15.57 4.86
CA TYR A 171 16.43 -16.38 3.84
C TYR A 171 16.51 -17.86 4.14
N THR A 172 15.43 -18.58 3.89
CA THR A 172 15.40 -20.03 3.83
C THR A 172 15.28 -20.45 2.37
N PHE A 173 16.07 -21.44 1.97
CA PHE A 173 16.11 -21.94 0.60
C PHE A 173 15.48 -23.32 0.49
N ALA A 174 15.05 -23.68 -0.71
CA ALA A 174 14.50 -25.00 -1.00
C ALA A 174 15.51 -26.12 -0.70
N THR A 175 14.99 -27.24 -0.20
CA THR A 175 15.76 -28.46 0.03
C THR A 175 15.09 -29.62 -0.73
N PRO A 176 15.75 -30.30 -1.69
CA PRO A 176 17.14 -30.10 -2.10
C PRO A 176 17.40 -28.76 -2.79
N ALA A 177 18.65 -28.32 -2.76
CA ALA A 177 19.06 -27.05 -3.36
C ALA A 177 18.75 -27.03 -4.86
N THR A 178 18.20 -25.92 -5.32
CA THR A 178 17.91 -25.66 -6.75
C THR A 178 18.96 -24.73 -7.36
N THR A 179 19.08 -24.74 -8.69
CA THR A 179 19.98 -23.82 -9.42
C THR A 179 19.16 -23.06 -10.46
N PRO A 180 18.93 -21.73 -10.31
CA PRO A 180 19.37 -20.88 -9.19
C PRO A 180 18.68 -21.23 -7.86
N PRO A 181 19.26 -20.85 -6.70
CA PRO A 181 18.66 -21.11 -5.40
C PRO A 181 17.25 -20.51 -5.28
N THR A 182 16.29 -21.33 -4.85
CA THR A 182 14.90 -20.89 -4.67
C THR A 182 14.66 -20.49 -3.22
N VAL A 183 14.30 -19.24 -2.99
CA VAL A 183 13.91 -18.73 -1.65
C VAL A 183 12.53 -19.25 -1.30
N THR A 184 12.40 -19.90 -0.14
CA THR A 184 11.13 -20.44 0.37
C THR A 184 10.53 -19.62 1.50
N SER A 185 11.34 -18.82 2.20
CA SER A 185 10.88 -17.81 3.13
C SER A 185 11.92 -16.71 3.29
N ALA A 186 11.49 -15.54 3.72
CA ALA A 186 12.35 -14.41 4.06
C ALA A 186 11.81 -13.73 5.32
N THR A 187 12.70 -13.43 6.26
CA THR A 187 12.38 -12.70 7.50
C THR A 187 13.21 -11.44 7.58
N LEU A 188 12.55 -10.28 7.77
CA LEU A 188 13.20 -9.00 7.96
C LEU A 188 13.44 -8.73 9.44
N THR A 189 14.68 -8.44 9.80
CA THR A 189 15.04 -7.87 11.09
C THR A 189 15.49 -6.43 10.88
N LEU A 190 14.81 -5.48 11.56
CA LEU A 190 15.20 -4.08 11.55
C LEU A 190 16.23 -3.83 12.64
N GLY A 191 17.29 -3.12 12.28
CA GLY A 191 18.32 -2.66 13.21
C GLY A 191 17.85 -1.51 14.10
N THR A 192 18.76 -0.97 14.88
CA THR A 192 18.51 0.24 15.67
C THR A 192 18.36 1.44 14.75
N PRO A 193 17.35 2.29 14.97
CA PRO A 193 17.22 3.55 14.23
C PRO A 193 18.47 4.43 14.40
N GLY A 194 18.88 5.07 13.33
CA GLY A 194 19.95 6.07 13.34
C GLY A 194 19.55 7.34 14.09
N THR A 195 20.32 8.42 13.90
CA THR A 195 20.02 9.70 14.50
C THR A 195 18.66 10.22 14.04
N ALA A 196 17.79 10.51 15.00
CA ALA A 196 16.46 11.03 14.71
C ALA A 196 16.51 12.53 14.37
N THR A 197 15.78 12.90 13.33
CA THR A 197 15.54 14.31 12.95
C THR A 197 14.04 14.60 12.97
N ASP A 198 13.66 15.88 12.95
CA ASP A 198 12.24 16.23 12.81
C ASP A 198 11.71 15.74 11.46
N ALA A 199 10.54 15.13 11.48
CA ALA A 199 9.86 14.77 10.23
C ALA A 199 9.48 16.04 9.45
N PRO A 200 9.42 15.97 8.10
CA PRO A 200 8.95 17.10 7.29
C PRO A 200 7.55 17.55 7.72
N THR A 201 7.26 18.84 7.60
CA THR A 201 5.92 19.40 7.90
C THR A 201 4.83 18.82 6.99
N THR A 202 5.23 18.30 5.82
CA THR A 202 4.35 17.62 4.85
C THR A 202 4.22 16.12 5.12
N PHE A 203 4.80 15.61 6.23
CA PHE A 203 4.72 14.20 6.55
C PHE A 203 3.27 13.73 6.65
N ALA A 204 2.98 12.63 6.01
CA ALA A 204 1.74 11.88 6.12
C ALA A 204 2.06 10.40 6.29
N PHE A 205 1.13 9.65 6.88
CA PHE A 205 1.27 8.19 6.99
C PHE A 205 0.97 7.52 5.64
N ASP A 206 1.83 7.77 4.67
CA ASP A 206 1.75 7.23 3.32
C ASP A 206 2.77 6.10 3.13
N LEU A 207 2.28 4.91 2.84
CA LEU A 207 3.11 3.74 2.55
C LEU A 207 3.30 3.64 1.04
N ASN A 208 4.55 3.67 0.56
CA ASN A 208 4.87 3.56 -0.86
C ASN A 208 4.97 2.09 -1.27
N LEU A 209 4.10 1.70 -2.19
CA LEU A 209 4.04 0.36 -2.78
C LEU A 209 4.53 0.40 -4.21
N SER A 210 5.34 -0.57 -4.61
CA SER A 210 5.76 -0.74 -6.01
C SER A 210 4.93 -1.84 -6.66
N ILE A 211 4.20 -1.48 -7.70
CA ILE A 211 3.30 -2.35 -8.45
C ILE A 211 4.00 -2.81 -9.71
N ASP A 212 4.03 -4.11 -9.91
CA ASP A 212 4.50 -4.74 -11.14
C ASP A 212 3.30 -5.26 -11.94
N PRO A 213 2.91 -4.60 -13.05
CA PRO A 213 1.75 -4.99 -13.85
C PRO A 213 2.02 -6.15 -14.80
N SER A 214 3.22 -6.73 -14.82
CA SER A 214 3.64 -7.75 -15.80
C SER A 214 2.71 -8.96 -15.88
N LYS A 215 2.14 -9.36 -14.74
CA LYS A 215 1.20 -10.49 -14.69
C LYS A 215 -0.18 -10.14 -15.25
N ALA A 216 -0.61 -8.89 -15.09
CA ALA A 216 -1.91 -8.43 -15.60
C ALA A 216 -1.83 -8.02 -17.07
N ASN A 217 -0.67 -7.57 -17.54
CA ASN A 217 -0.44 -7.13 -18.92
C ASN A 217 0.86 -7.76 -19.49
N PRO A 218 0.85 -9.06 -19.82
CA PRO A 218 2.06 -9.76 -20.26
C PRO A 218 2.53 -9.36 -21.66
N ASN A 219 1.69 -8.74 -22.48
CA ASN A 219 1.99 -8.37 -23.87
C ASN A 219 2.53 -6.94 -24.02
N SER A 220 2.50 -6.13 -22.97
CA SER A 220 3.13 -4.81 -22.94
C SER A 220 4.31 -4.88 -21.97
N PRO A 221 5.52 -4.38 -22.33
CA PRO A 221 6.62 -4.35 -21.37
C PRO A 221 6.21 -3.46 -20.21
N PRO A 222 5.84 -4.04 -19.06
CA PRO A 222 5.26 -3.28 -17.98
C PRO A 222 6.38 -2.52 -17.28
N THR A 223 6.21 -1.23 -17.16
CA THR A 223 7.05 -0.45 -16.27
C THR A 223 6.43 -0.51 -14.88
N PRO A 224 7.11 -1.07 -13.88
CA PRO A 224 6.67 -0.98 -12.49
C PRO A 224 6.42 0.47 -12.12
N PHE A 225 5.39 0.72 -11.33
CA PHE A 225 5.03 2.06 -10.90
C PHE A 225 4.74 2.10 -9.40
N ASP A 226 4.98 3.24 -8.80
CA ASP A 226 4.74 3.43 -7.37
C ASP A 226 3.34 3.99 -7.13
N VAL A 227 2.73 3.51 -6.03
CA VAL A 227 1.42 3.94 -5.54
C VAL A 227 1.56 4.31 -4.06
N SER A 228 1.03 5.45 -3.68
CA SER A 228 0.99 5.89 -2.29
C SER A 228 -0.29 5.39 -1.62
N LEU A 229 -0.14 4.54 -0.61
CA LEU A 229 -1.24 4.04 0.23
C LEU A 229 -1.33 4.90 1.49
N ASN A 230 -2.36 5.74 1.57
CA ASN A 230 -2.60 6.60 2.72
C ASN A 230 -3.25 5.81 3.86
N LEU A 231 -2.54 5.71 4.99
CA LEU A 231 -2.95 4.97 6.19
C LEU A 231 -3.61 5.86 7.25
N LYS A 232 -3.90 7.13 6.95
CA LYS A 232 -4.48 8.08 7.94
C LYS A 232 -5.78 7.58 8.57
N GLY A 233 -6.58 6.80 7.84
CA GLY A 233 -7.82 6.18 8.30
C GLY A 233 -7.65 4.85 9.02
N LEU A 234 -6.40 4.41 9.29
CA LEU A 234 -6.13 3.18 10.02
C LEU A 234 -6.29 3.40 11.52
N THR A 235 -7.07 2.55 12.15
CA THR A 235 -7.35 2.60 13.59
C THR A 235 -7.23 1.22 14.21
N GLN A 236 -7.09 1.15 15.54
CA GLN A 236 -7.08 -0.10 16.31
C GLN A 236 -8.04 0.01 17.49
N PHE A 237 -9.25 -0.52 17.33
CA PHE A 237 -10.26 -0.55 18.38
C PHE A 237 -10.66 -1.97 18.74
N GLY A 238 -11.36 -2.14 19.87
CA GLY A 238 -11.86 -3.41 20.35
C GLY A 238 -13.08 -3.96 19.57
N THR A 239 -13.16 -3.65 18.27
CA THR A 239 -14.15 -4.18 17.32
C THR A 239 -13.45 -5.01 16.25
N LYS A 240 -14.20 -5.87 15.57
CA LYS A 240 -13.66 -6.74 14.50
C LYS A 240 -12.97 -5.92 13.41
N PHE A 241 -12.03 -6.56 12.73
CA PHE A 241 -11.45 -6.03 11.50
C PHE A 241 -12.55 -5.63 10.52
N ALA A 242 -12.48 -4.41 10.03
CA ALA A 242 -13.45 -3.86 9.09
C ALA A 242 -12.79 -2.83 8.17
N VAL A 243 -13.14 -2.87 6.90
CA VAL A 243 -12.77 -1.87 5.90
C VAL A 243 -13.94 -0.92 5.76
N SER A 244 -13.76 0.35 6.13
CA SER A 244 -14.78 1.41 6.05
C SER A 244 -14.64 2.26 4.79
N GLU A 245 -13.42 2.38 4.27
CA GLU A 245 -13.11 3.12 3.06
C GLU A 245 -11.98 2.42 2.32
N LEU A 246 -12.12 2.30 1.00
CA LEU A 246 -11.06 1.83 0.12
C LEU A 246 -11.28 2.42 -1.27
N THR A 247 -10.55 3.48 -1.59
CA THR A 247 -10.68 4.23 -2.84
C THR A 247 -9.32 4.46 -3.48
N GLN A 248 -9.31 4.65 -4.79
CA GLN A 248 -8.10 4.97 -5.55
C GLN A 248 -8.45 5.95 -6.68
N ASP A 249 -7.47 6.62 -7.26
CA ASP A 249 -7.65 7.76 -8.17
C ASP A 249 -7.40 7.44 -9.65
N GLY A 250 -7.06 6.19 -9.99
CA GLY A 250 -6.85 5.74 -11.36
C GLY A 250 -8.13 5.18 -12.02
N TYR A 251 -8.12 5.04 -13.32
CA TYR A 251 -9.22 4.43 -14.10
C TYR A 251 -8.75 3.95 -15.47
N ALA A 252 -9.50 2.99 -16.02
CA ALA A 252 -9.33 2.53 -17.38
C ALA A 252 -9.76 3.60 -18.39
N SER A 253 -9.29 3.48 -19.65
CA SER A 253 -9.80 4.31 -20.73
C SER A 253 -11.31 4.12 -20.91
N GLY A 254 -12.00 5.18 -21.28
CA GLY A 254 -13.45 5.16 -21.55
C GLY A 254 -13.81 5.90 -22.82
N GLU A 255 -15.04 5.74 -23.25
CA GLU A 255 -15.61 6.49 -24.37
C GLU A 255 -16.91 7.16 -23.93
N LEU A 256 -17.12 8.40 -24.35
CA LEU A 256 -18.39 9.08 -24.15
C LEU A 256 -19.40 8.56 -25.18
N THR A 257 -20.30 7.67 -24.77
CA THR A 257 -21.26 7.01 -25.66
C THR A 257 -22.57 7.80 -25.84
N GLY A 258 -22.87 8.76 -24.97
CA GLY A 258 -24.04 9.61 -25.03
C GLY A 258 -24.23 10.50 -23.82
N ILE A 259 -25.10 11.49 -23.95
CA ILE A 259 -25.55 12.38 -22.88
C ILE A 259 -27.07 12.31 -22.85
N ASN A 260 -27.63 11.84 -21.75
CA ASN A 260 -29.08 11.94 -21.50
C ASN A 260 -29.38 13.34 -20.94
N ILE A 261 -30.36 13.99 -21.54
CA ILE A 261 -30.82 15.34 -21.17
C ILE A 261 -32.21 15.20 -20.60
#